data_c00d3282466fb9cf463fddd737d1d5f5
#
_entry.id   c00d3282466fb9cf463fddd737d1d5f5
#
_cell.length_a   1.000
_cell.length_b   1.000
_cell.length_c   1.000
_cell.angle_alpha   90.00
_cell.angle_beta   90.00
_cell.angle_gamma   90.00
#
_symmetry.space_group_name_H-M   'P 1'
#
loop_
_entity.id
_entity.type
_entity.pdbx_description
1 polymer ?
#
loop_
_entity_poly.entity_id
_entity_poly.type
_entity_poly.pdbx_seq_one_letter_code
_entity_poly.pdbx_strand_id
1 'polypeptide(L)' 'MQTTSRLRGLRDRASLSQEELAERAGVSRATIAALELGKRKPHPKTRRKLAEALGVEPHELSD' A
#
# COMPACT_ATOMS: atom_id res chain seq x y z
N MET A 1 14.51 12.25 10.02
CA MET A 1 14.80 10.99 9.42
C MET A 1 13.60 10.42 8.71
N GLN A 2 13.80 9.93 7.52
CA GLN A 2 12.75 9.39 6.72
C GLN A 2 12.39 7.98 7.17
N THR A 3 11.13 7.74 7.34
CA THR A 3 10.68 6.40 7.66
C THR A 3 10.01 5.78 6.46
N THR A 4 10.18 4.48 6.33
CA THR A 4 9.48 3.72 5.32
C THR A 4 8.01 3.67 5.69
N SER A 5 7.14 3.91 4.72
CA SER A 5 5.71 3.84 4.97
C SER A 5 5.32 2.42 5.35
N ARG A 6 4.24 2.28 6.10
CA ARG A 6 3.74 0.97 6.44
C ARG A 6 3.41 0.16 5.20
N LEU A 7 2.82 0.82 4.21
CA LEU A 7 2.47 0.14 2.98
C LEU A 7 3.69 -0.49 2.34
N ARG A 8 4.77 0.26 2.25
CA ARG A 8 5.98 -0.28 1.65
C ARG A 8 6.52 -1.45 2.45
N GLY A 9 6.51 -1.34 3.77
CA GLY A 9 7.00 -2.43 4.61
C GLY A 9 6.18 -3.69 4.43
N LEU A 10 4.87 -3.55 4.38
CA LEU A 10 4.00 -4.71 4.19
C LEU A 10 4.16 -5.31 2.80
N ARG A 11 4.32 -4.43 1.80
CA ARG A 11 4.55 -4.90 0.44
C ARG A 11 5.86 -5.67 0.33
N ASP A 12 6.92 -5.13 0.91
CA ASP A 12 8.23 -5.80 0.89
C ASP A 12 8.16 -7.15 1.58
N ARG A 13 7.46 -7.20 2.70
CA ARG A 13 7.31 -8.44 3.44
C ARG A 13 6.56 -9.49 2.64
N ALA A 14 5.63 -9.05 1.80
CA ALA A 14 4.89 -9.95 0.94
C ALA A 14 5.64 -10.29 -0.33
N SER A 15 6.82 -9.72 -0.52
CA SER A 15 7.67 -9.94 -1.70
C SER A 15 6.98 -9.51 -2.99
N LEU A 16 6.26 -8.38 -2.92
CA LEU A 16 5.57 -7.85 -4.09
C LEU A 16 6.22 -6.57 -4.56
N SER A 17 6.30 -6.40 -5.89
CA SER A 17 6.69 -5.13 -6.44
C SER A 17 5.50 -4.18 -6.38
N GLN A 18 5.76 -2.89 -6.61
CA GLN A 18 4.66 -1.92 -6.66
C GLN A 18 3.65 -2.31 -7.73
N GLU A 19 4.16 -2.75 -8.86
CA GLU A 19 3.29 -3.14 -9.98
C GLU A 19 2.45 -4.37 -9.62
N GLU A 20 3.07 -5.34 -8.96
CA GLU A 20 2.34 -6.55 -8.57
C GLU A 20 1.25 -6.24 -7.56
N LEU A 21 1.58 -5.39 -6.60
CA LEU A 21 0.57 -5.01 -5.61
C LEU A 21 -0.57 -4.25 -6.27
N ALA A 22 -0.23 -3.34 -7.19
CA ALA A 22 -1.25 -2.56 -7.88
C ALA A 22 -2.21 -3.48 -8.62
N GLU A 23 -1.68 -4.49 -9.29
CA GLU A 23 -2.52 -5.45 -10.00
C GLU A 23 -3.43 -6.22 -9.06
N ARG A 24 -2.87 -6.70 -7.96
CA ARG A 24 -3.64 -7.48 -7.00
C ARG A 24 -4.72 -6.65 -6.32
N ALA A 25 -4.40 -5.39 -6.05
CA ALA A 25 -5.34 -4.52 -5.35
C ALA A 25 -6.34 -3.84 -6.28
N GLY A 26 -6.07 -3.88 -7.58
CA GLY A 26 -6.95 -3.20 -8.53
C GLY A 26 -6.81 -1.70 -8.48
N VAL A 27 -5.59 -1.20 -8.22
CA VAL A 27 -5.30 0.23 -8.21
C VAL A 27 -4.12 0.48 -9.13
N SER A 28 -3.84 1.76 -9.40
CA SER A 28 -2.72 2.08 -10.28
C SER A 28 -1.40 2.02 -9.52
N ARG A 29 -0.33 1.73 -10.26
CA ARG A 29 1.00 1.75 -9.67
C ARG A 29 1.35 3.14 -9.16
N ALA A 30 0.91 4.17 -9.88
CA ALA A 30 1.16 5.55 -9.46
C ALA A 30 0.54 5.83 -8.10
N THR A 31 -0.63 5.25 -7.83
CA THR A 31 -1.27 5.39 -6.53
C THR A 31 -0.41 4.76 -5.45
N ILE A 32 0.09 3.55 -5.71
CA ILE A 32 0.97 2.88 -4.74
C ILE A 32 2.20 3.74 -4.46
N ALA A 33 2.84 4.23 -5.51
CA ALA A 33 4.05 5.04 -5.35
C ALA A 33 3.79 6.29 -4.53
N ALA A 34 2.69 6.99 -4.81
CA ALA A 34 2.36 8.22 -4.10
C ALA A 34 2.09 7.94 -2.63
N LEU A 35 1.41 6.83 -2.34
CA LEU A 35 1.12 6.48 -0.96
C LEU A 35 2.39 6.12 -0.19
N GLU A 36 3.30 5.40 -0.84
CA GLU A 36 4.54 5.01 -0.19
C GLU A 36 5.46 6.19 0.07
N LEU A 37 5.36 7.22 -0.76
CA LEU A 37 6.14 8.43 -0.56
C LEU A 37 5.51 9.39 0.44
N GLY A 38 4.31 9.07 0.90
CA GLY A 38 3.63 9.93 1.85
C GLY A 38 3.02 11.16 1.22
N LYS A 39 2.88 11.18 -0.11
CA LYS A 39 2.34 12.35 -0.79
C LYS A 39 0.84 12.45 -0.66
N ARG A 40 0.18 11.35 -0.32
CA ARG A 40 -1.26 11.34 -0.10
C ARG A 40 -1.61 10.20 0.81
N LYS A 41 -2.75 10.33 1.48
CA LYS A 41 -3.26 9.27 2.33
C LYS A 41 -4.23 8.42 1.54
N PRO A 42 -4.30 7.13 1.85
CA PRO A 42 -5.21 6.26 1.11
C PRO A 42 -6.66 6.58 1.45
N HIS A 43 -7.47 6.66 0.42
CA HIS A 43 -8.91 6.71 0.59
C HIS A 43 -9.35 5.41 1.28
N PRO A 44 -10.39 5.44 2.12
CA PRO A 44 -10.80 4.21 2.82
C PRO A 44 -11.05 3.03 1.89
N LYS A 45 -11.61 3.27 0.72
CA LYS A 45 -11.85 2.21 -0.25
C LYS A 45 -10.52 1.64 -0.76
N THR A 46 -9.58 2.53 -1.07
CA THR A 46 -8.26 2.10 -1.53
C THR A 46 -7.53 1.32 -0.44
N ARG A 47 -7.64 1.80 0.79
CA ARG A 47 -7.00 1.12 1.92
C ARG A 47 -7.51 -0.29 2.08
N ARG A 48 -8.82 -0.50 1.94
CA ARG A 48 -9.38 -1.84 2.04
C ARG A 48 -8.89 -2.74 0.92
N LYS A 49 -8.80 -2.21 -0.30
CA LYS A 49 -8.30 -2.99 -1.43
C LYS A 49 -6.85 -3.42 -1.20
N LEU A 50 -6.04 -2.50 -0.70
CA LEU A 50 -4.64 -2.82 -0.43
C LEU A 50 -4.51 -3.82 0.70
N ALA A 51 -5.30 -3.66 1.74
CA ALA A 51 -5.26 -4.59 2.87
C ALA A 51 -5.63 -6.00 2.43
N GLU A 52 -6.65 -6.11 1.60
CA GLU A 52 -7.06 -7.40 1.08
C GLU A 52 -5.95 -8.04 0.26
N ALA A 53 -5.32 -7.24 -0.60
CA ALA A 53 -4.27 -7.75 -1.45
C ALA A 53 -3.06 -8.21 -0.64
N LEU A 54 -2.83 -7.58 0.50
CA LEU A 54 -1.69 -7.90 1.35
C LEU A 54 -2.02 -8.91 2.45
N GLY A 55 -3.29 -9.22 2.62
CA GLY A 55 -3.70 -10.17 3.66
C GLY A 55 -3.59 -9.60 5.06
N VAL A 56 -3.79 -8.31 5.23
CA VAL A 56 -3.71 -7.64 6.52
C VAL A 56 -4.99 -6.88 6.79
N GLU A 57 -5.11 -6.37 8.02
CA GLU A 57 -6.25 -5.55 8.36
C GLU A 57 -6.07 -4.12 7.84
N PRO A 58 -7.15 -3.45 7.43
CA PRO A 58 -7.02 -2.10 6.90
C PRO A 58 -6.33 -1.12 7.84
N HIS A 59 -6.54 -1.26 9.16
CA HIS A 59 -5.92 -0.33 10.10
C HIS A 59 -4.40 -0.46 10.12
N GLU A 60 -3.86 -1.56 9.64
CA GLU A 60 -2.40 -1.72 9.59
C GLU A 60 -1.77 -0.81 8.55
N LEU A 61 -2.57 -0.23 7.66
CA LEU A 61 -2.08 0.68 6.65
C LEU A 61 -2.18 2.14 7.08
N SER A 62 -2.70 2.38 8.27
CA SER A 62 -2.81 3.74 8.80
C SER A 62 -1.50 4.11 9.48
N ASP A 63 -0.88 5.17 9.01
CA ASP A 63 0.36 5.64 9.61
C ASP A 63 0.12 6.71 10.65
#